data_4b53ef2aca109be2dcfbf7ddd4790dc9
#
_entry.id   4b53ef2aca109be2dcfbf7ddd4790dc9
#
_cell.length_a   1.000
_cell.length_b   1.000
_cell.length_c   1.000
_cell.angle_alpha   90.00
_cell.angle_beta   90.00
_cell.angle_gamma   90.00
#
_symmetry.space_group_name_H-M   'P 1'
#
loop_
_entity.id
_entity.type
_entity.pdbx_description
1 polymer ?
#
loop_
_entity_poly.entity_id
_entity_poly.type
_entity_poly.pdbx_seq_one_letter_code
_entity_poly.pdbx_strand_id
1 'polypeptide(L)'
;MRRTGPTNIVVRKLVDELRRAARENRARAWLKVAEELERPRRARRVVNLSKVNRYARENEIVVVPGVLLGSGFIDKKVTVAALKASRTALRKLREAGCTFMTIREALRAYPKASNVRIIV
;
A
#
# COMPACT_ATOMS: atom_id res chain seq x y z
N MET A 1 5.44 -25.16 15.92
CA MET A 1 4.63 -23.98 16.26
C MET A 1 4.12 -23.27 15.02
N ARG A 2 2.85 -22.99 15.00
CA ARG A 2 2.24 -22.31 13.89
C ARG A 2 2.05 -20.86 14.17
N ARG A 3 2.22 -20.06 13.15
CA ARG A 3 1.95 -18.64 13.24
C ARG A 3 0.84 -18.25 12.31
N THR A 4 0.00 -17.35 12.75
CA THR A 4 -1.11 -16.89 11.93
C THR A 4 -0.89 -15.48 11.38
N GLY A 5 0.15 -14.79 11.84
CA GLY A 5 0.47 -13.45 11.38
C GLY A 5 1.82 -13.39 10.70
N PRO A 6 2.29 -12.20 10.36
CA PRO A 6 3.61 -12.04 9.75
C PRO A 6 4.71 -12.45 10.72
N THR A 7 5.72 -13.13 10.20
CA THR A 7 6.90 -13.48 10.98
C THR A 7 8.04 -12.49 10.80
N ASN A 8 7.93 -11.63 9.76
CA ASN A 8 8.95 -10.63 9.47
C ASN A 8 8.86 -9.48 10.47
N ILE A 9 9.94 -9.25 11.20
CA ILE A 9 9.96 -8.20 12.23
C ILE A 9 9.70 -6.82 11.66
N VAL A 10 10.19 -6.54 10.46
CA VAL A 10 9.97 -5.24 9.83
C VAL A 10 8.50 -4.99 9.57
N VAL A 11 7.79 -6.02 9.08
CA VAL A 11 6.35 -5.91 8.84
C VAL A 11 5.60 -5.75 10.15
N ARG A 12 6.00 -6.49 11.18
CA ARG A 12 5.34 -6.39 12.49
C ARG A 12 5.49 -4.99 13.07
N LYS A 13 6.66 -4.40 12.96
CA LYS A 13 6.88 -3.01 13.43
C LYS A 13 6.04 -2.02 12.62
N LEU A 14 5.92 -2.25 11.32
CA LEU A 14 5.09 -1.40 10.47
C LEU A 14 3.62 -1.49 10.89
N VAL A 15 3.13 -2.69 11.16
CA VAL A 15 1.76 -2.89 11.63
C VAL A 15 1.52 -2.12 12.92
N ASP A 16 2.47 -2.18 13.85
CA ASP A 16 2.34 -1.45 15.12
C ASP A 16 2.29 0.05 14.88
N GLU A 17 3.14 0.57 13.99
CA GLU A 17 3.12 2.00 13.64
C GLU A 17 1.79 2.41 13.02
N LEU A 18 1.26 1.57 12.13
CA LEU A 18 -0.01 1.84 11.47
C LEU A 18 -1.16 1.90 12.46
N ARG A 19 -1.20 0.94 13.39
CA ARG A 19 -2.26 0.93 14.41
C ARG A 19 -2.17 2.14 15.31
N ARG A 20 -0.96 2.53 15.69
CA ARG A 20 -0.77 3.72 16.53
C ARG A 20 -1.22 4.98 15.80
N ALA A 21 -0.80 5.13 14.54
CA ALA A 21 -1.16 6.30 13.76
C ALA A 21 -2.66 6.37 13.50
N ALA A 22 -3.29 5.22 13.25
CA ALA A 22 -4.73 5.16 13.05
C ALA A 22 -5.48 5.66 14.28
N ARG A 23 -5.00 5.27 15.46
CA ARG A 23 -5.61 5.68 16.70
C ARG A 23 -5.37 7.16 17.00
N GLU A 24 -4.13 7.62 16.84
CA GLU A 24 -3.76 9.00 17.13
C GLU A 24 -4.42 10.01 16.19
N ASN A 25 -4.57 9.63 14.93
CA ASN A 25 -5.10 10.52 13.90
C ASN A 25 -6.55 10.23 13.54
N ARG A 26 -7.16 9.24 14.19
CA ARG A 26 -8.51 8.78 13.87
C ARG A 26 -8.66 8.45 12.39
N ALA A 27 -7.64 7.81 11.83
CA ALA A 27 -7.56 7.50 10.42
C ALA A 27 -7.79 6.01 10.20
N ARG A 28 -9.02 5.62 9.94
CA ARG A 28 -9.39 4.22 9.76
C ARG A 28 -8.67 3.54 8.61
N ALA A 29 -8.27 4.32 7.61
CA ALA A 29 -7.56 3.75 6.47
C ALA A 29 -6.29 3.03 6.92
N TRP A 30 -5.54 3.61 7.84
CA TRP A 30 -4.32 2.98 8.32
C TRP A 30 -4.59 1.72 9.14
N LEU A 31 -5.72 1.67 9.84
CA LEU A 31 -6.11 0.45 10.53
C LEU A 31 -6.40 -0.66 9.52
N LYS A 32 -7.09 -0.33 8.43
CA LYS A 32 -7.39 -1.31 7.38
C LYS A 32 -6.10 -1.84 6.76
N VAL A 33 -5.14 -0.97 6.51
CA VAL A 33 -3.84 -1.39 5.97
C VAL A 33 -3.16 -2.34 6.95
N ALA A 34 -3.17 -2.01 8.23
CA ALA A 34 -2.57 -2.87 9.25
C ALA A 34 -3.21 -4.26 9.26
N GLU A 35 -4.53 -4.31 9.20
CA GLU A 35 -5.26 -5.57 9.19
C GLU A 35 -4.89 -6.44 7.98
N GLU A 36 -4.74 -5.80 6.82
CA GLU A 36 -4.37 -6.54 5.62
C GLU A 36 -2.93 -7.07 5.72
N LEU A 37 -2.03 -6.30 6.30
CA LEU A 37 -0.64 -6.73 6.45
C LEU A 37 -0.47 -7.82 7.49
N GLU A 38 -1.43 -8.00 8.38
CA GLU A 38 -1.39 -9.08 9.37
C GLU A 38 -1.75 -10.44 8.79
N ARG A 39 -2.23 -10.49 7.56
CA ARG A 39 -2.52 -11.77 6.92
C ARG A 39 -1.25 -12.59 6.76
N PRO A 40 -1.35 -13.93 6.81
CA PRO A 40 -0.22 -14.78 6.49
C PRO A 40 0.35 -14.41 5.11
N ARG A 41 1.65 -14.61 4.94
CA ARG A 41 2.32 -14.24 3.70
C ARG A 41 1.60 -14.75 2.46
N ARG A 42 1.16 -16.00 2.47
CA ARG A 42 0.51 -16.62 1.31
C ARG A 42 -0.87 -16.05 1.01
N ALA A 43 -1.47 -15.36 1.97
CA ALA A 43 -2.77 -14.73 1.81
C ALA A 43 -2.67 -13.22 1.61
N ARG A 44 -1.44 -12.72 1.49
CA ARG A 44 -1.22 -11.29 1.32
C ARG A 44 -1.67 -10.85 -0.06
N ARG A 45 -2.15 -9.62 -0.14
CA ARG A 45 -2.73 -9.12 -1.38
C ARG A 45 -1.68 -8.93 -2.47
N VAL A 46 -2.11 -9.18 -3.70
CA VAL A 46 -1.32 -8.94 -4.90
C VAL A 46 -2.20 -8.14 -5.85
N VAL A 47 -1.71 -6.98 -6.28
CA VAL A 47 -2.48 -6.07 -7.12
C VAL A 47 -1.63 -5.69 -8.33
N ASN A 48 -2.22 -5.72 -9.51
CA ASN A 48 -1.56 -5.28 -10.73
C ASN A 48 -1.89 -3.82 -11.03
N LEU A 49 -1.06 -3.17 -11.83
CA LEU A 49 -1.28 -1.78 -12.22
C LEU A 49 -2.62 -1.56 -12.90
N SER A 50 -3.10 -2.55 -13.65
CA SER A 50 -4.41 -2.43 -14.30
C SER A 50 -5.51 -2.18 -13.29
N LYS A 51 -5.44 -2.82 -12.12
CA LYS A 51 -6.45 -2.60 -11.08
C LYS A 51 -6.32 -1.21 -10.46
N VAL A 52 -5.09 -0.78 -10.22
CA VAL A 52 -4.85 0.58 -9.72
C VAL A 52 -5.42 1.60 -10.69
N ASN A 53 -5.15 1.42 -11.99
CA ASN A 53 -5.64 2.35 -12.99
C ASN A 53 -7.16 2.38 -13.08
N ARG A 54 -7.79 1.23 -12.85
CA ARG A 54 -9.25 1.13 -12.91
C ARG A 54 -9.94 1.88 -11.79
N TYR A 55 -9.44 1.78 -10.58
CA TYR A 55 -10.15 2.28 -9.40
C TYR A 55 -9.62 3.59 -8.85
N ALA A 56 -8.38 3.95 -9.13
CA ALA A 56 -7.82 5.19 -8.62
C ALA A 56 -8.30 6.39 -9.44
N ARG A 57 -8.35 7.52 -8.79
CA ARG A 57 -8.62 8.79 -9.45
C ARG A 57 -7.34 9.58 -9.55
N GLU A 58 -7.34 10.57 -10.45
CA GLU A 58 -6.20 11.45 -10.64
C GLU A 58 -5.79 12.09 -9.31
N ASN A 59 -4.50 12.11 -9.04
CA ASN A 59 -3.90 12.77 -7.86
C ASN A 59 -4.24 12.11 -6.52
N GLU A 60 -4.79 10.90 -6.52
CA GLU A 60 -5.02 10.18 -5.27
C GLU A 60 -3.75 9.53 -4.76
N ILE A 61 -3.75 9.24 -3.46
CA ILE A 61 -2.73 8.41 -2.84
C ILE A 61 -3.31 7.02 -2.72
N VAL A 62 -2.74 6.06 -3.44
CA VAL A 62 -3.20 4.67 -3.47
C VAL A 62 -2.29 3.85 -2.58
N VAL A 63 -2.88 3.10 -1.65
CA VAL A 63 -2.11 2.19 -0.80
C VAL A 63 -2.50 0.76 -1.14
N VAL A 64 -1.50 -0.04 -1.50
CA VAL A 64 -1.66 -1.46 -1.74
C VAL A 64 -1.01 -2.20 -0.58
N PRO A 65 -1.80 -2.77 0.32
CA PRO A 65 -1.23 -3.47 1.49
C PRO A 65 -0.74 -4.86 1.10
N GLY A 66 0.27 -4.89 0.26
CA GLY A 66 0.84 -6.12 -0.23
C GLY A 66 1.81 -5.85 -1.35
N VAL A 67 1.72 -6.65 -2.41
CA VAL A 67 2.66 -6.61 -3.53
C VAL A 67 2.00 -5.96 -4.73
N LEU A 68 2.70 -5.01 -5.33
CA LEU A 68 2.27 -4.36 -6.57
C LEU A 68 3.02 -4.98 -7.74
N LEU A 69 2.30 -5.51 -8.70
CA LEU A 69 2.87 -6.08 -9.92
C LEU A 69 2.55 -5.20 -11.12
N GLY A 70 3.30 -5.40 -12.20
CA GLY A 70 3.29 -4.48 -13.31
C GLY A 70 2.40 -4.83 -14.49
N SER A 71 1.50 -5.78 -14.36
CA SER A 71 0.64 -6.15 -15.48
C SER A 71 -0.35 -5.01 -15.77
N GLY A 72 -0.54 -4.73 -17.06
CA GLY A 72 -1.39 -3.62 -17.48
C GLY A 72 -0.62 -2.33 -17.59
N PHE A 73 -1.33 -1.22 -17.55
CA PHE A 73 -0.71 0.10 -17.65
C PHE A 73 -1.39 1.07 -16.71
N ILE A 74 -0.79 2.24 -16.56
CA ILE A 74 -1.37 3.31 -15.76
C ILE A 74 -1.23 4.60 -16.55
N ASP A 75 -2.35 5.33 -16.69
CA ASP A 75 -2.38 6.59 -17.41
C ASP A 75 -2.86 7.74 -16.54
N LYS A 76 -3.06 7.49 -15.26
CA LYS A 76 -3.44 8.51 -14.29
C LYS A 76 -2.24 8.85 -13.44
N LYS A 77 -2.13 10.10 -13.02
CA LYS A 77 -1.04 10.50 -12.15
C LYS A 77 -1.46 10.31 -10.71
N VAL A 78 -0.87 9.33 -10.05
CA VAL A 78 -1.19 8.99 -8.67
C VAL A 78 0.10 8.75 -7.91
N THR A 79 -0.01 8.78 -6.59
CA THR A 79 1.05 8.32 -5.71
C THR A 79 0.67 6.94 -5.23
N VAL A 80 1.55 5.96 -5.41
CA VAL A 80 1.27 4.59 -5.02
C VAL A 80 2.22 4.16 -3.92
N ALA A 81 1.68 3.60 -2.86
CA ALA A 81 2.45 3.02 -1.78
C ALA A 81 2.13 1.54 -1.68
N ALA A 82 3.15 0.73 -1.49
CA ALA A 82 2.97 -0.72 -1.36
C ALA A 82 4.04 -1.28 -0.45
N LEU A 83 3.83 -2.51 0.00
CA LEU A 83 4.84 -3.20 0.78
C LEU A 83 6.04 -3.56 -0.10
N LYS A 84 5.75 -4.05 -1.31
CA LYS A 84 6.74 -4.38 -2.32
C LYS A 84 6.18 -4.06 -3.69
N ALA A 85 7.06 -3.81 -4.65
CA ALA A 85 6.66 -3.62 -6.04
C ALA A 85 7.68 -4.30 -6.95
N SER A 86 7.20 -4.88 -8.04
CA SER A 86 8.08 -5.49 -9.02
C SER A 86 8.83 -4.41 -9.79
N ARG A 87 9.94 -4.79 -10.42
CA ARG A 87 10.71 -3.85 -11.26
C ARG A 87 9.86 -3.30 -12.38
N THR A 88 9.04 -4.15 -12.98
CA THR A 88 8.15 -3.74 -14.07
C THR A 88 7.16 -2.69 -13.58
N ALA A 89 6.58 -2.90 -12.40
CA ALA A 89 5.65 -1.93 -11.82
C ALA A 89 6.34 -0.59 -11.57
N LEU A 90 7.53 -0.61 -10.97
CA LEU A 90 8.27 0.62 -10.69
C LEU A 90 8.62 1.38 -11.98
N ARG A 91 9.04 0.65 -13.02
CA ARG A 91 9.38 1.26 -14.29
C ARG A 91 8.17 1.93 -14.92
N LYS A 92 7.04 1.24 -14.95
CA LYS A 92 5.81 1.78 -15.55
C LYS A 92 5.29 2.98 -14.79
N LEU A 93 5.37 2.96 -13.47
CA LEU A 93 4.97 4.11 -12.64
C LEU A 93 5.84 5.32 -12.97
N ARG A 94 7.14 5.11 -13.05
CA ARG A 94 8.06 6.20 -13.35
C ARG A 94 7.79 6.78 -14.74
N GLU A 95 7.58 5.91 -15.73
CA GLU A 95 7.30 6.35 -17.10
C GLU A 95 6.00 7.13 -17.20
N ALA A 96 5.04 6.82 -16.37
CA ALA A 96 3.75 7.51 -16.36
C ALA A 96 3.75 8.79 -15.53
N GLY A 97 4.87 9.10 -14.90
CA GLY A 97 4.95 10.30 -14.05
C GLY A 97 4.34 10.12 -12.67
N CYS A 98 4.16 8.87 -12.25
CA CYS A 98 3.63 8.57 -10.92
C CYS A 98 4.75 8.49 -9.90
N THR A 99 4.41 8.69 -8.64
CA THR A 99 5.34 8.56 -7.53
C THR A 99 5.11 7.24 -6.82
N PHE A 100 6.19 6.54 -6.50
CA PHE A 100 6.09 5.35 -5.66
C PHE A 100 6.76 5.61 -4.32
N MET A 101 6.17 5.09 -3.26
CA MET A 101 6.77 5.18 -1.93
C MET A 101 6.43 3.91 -1.15
N THR A 102 7.12 3.70 -0.05
CA THR A 102 6.79 2.60 0.85
C THR A 102 5.57 2.98 1.68
N ILE A 103 4.93 1.96 2.28
CA ILE A 103 3.78 2.23 3.14
C ILE A 103 4.17 3.10 4.32
N ARG A 104 5.38 2.89 4.88
CA ARG A 104 5.85 3.71 6.00
C ARG A 104 6.01 5.18 5.58
N GLU A 105 6.55 5.41 4.40
CA GLU A 105 6.66 6.76 3.87
C GLU A 105 5.30 7.41 3.69
N ALA A 106 4.34 6.65 3.17
CA ALA A 106 2.98 7.16 3.00
C ALA A 106 2.34 7.49 4.34
N LEU A 107 2.55 6.64 5.33
CA LEU A 107 2.03 6.87 6.67
C LEU A 107 2.54 8.18 7.25
N ARG A 108 3.83 8.44 7.07
CA ARG A 108 4.46 9.65 7.60
C ARG A 108 4.07 10.89 6.83
N ALA A 109 3.87 10.75 5.52
CA ALA A 109 3.49 11.87 4.67
C ALA A 109 2.01 12.22 4.80
N TYR A 110 1.15 11.23 5.02
CA TYR A 110 -0.30 11.41 5.03
C TYR A 110 -0.93 10.77 6.27
N PRO A 111 -0.56 11.22 7.46
CA PRO A 111 -1.00 10.54 8.69
C PRO A 111 -2.52 10.56 8.89
N LYS A 112 -3.22 11.54 8.34
CA LYS A 112 -4.67 11.63 8.46
C LYS A 112 -5.41 10.88 7.37
N ALA A 113 -4.71 10.38 6.38
CA ALA A 113 -5.26 9.58 5.30
C ALA A 113 -6.40 10.26 4.53
N SER A 114 -6.34 11.59 4.42
CA SER A 114 -7.46 12.37 3.86
C SER A 114 -7.76 12.05 2.40
N ASN A 115 -6.76 11.67 1.62
CA ASN A 115 -6.93 11.42 0.19
C ASN A 115 -6.37 10.05 -0.16
N VAL A 116 -6.50 9.11 0.76
CA VAL A 116 -5.94 7.77 0.62
C VAL A 116 -7.02 6.79 0.18
N ARG A 117 -6.71 6.04 -0.88
CA ARG A 117 -7.56 4.95 -1.36
C ARG A 117 -6.82 3.64 -1.19
N ILE A 118 -7.45 2.68 -0.56
CA ILE A 118 -6.86 1.35 -0.38
C ILE A 118 -7.39 0.44 -1.48
N ILE A 119 -6.48 -0.22 -2.20
CA ILE A 119 -6.84 -1.16 -3.25
C ILE A 119 -6.29 -2.53 -2.88
N VAL A 120 -7.17 -3.51 -2.83
CA VAL A 120 -6.82 -4.90 -2.46
C VAL A 120 -7.31 -5.88 -3.51
#